data_b3fcaed6269230ac4f390db4386877ea
#
_entry.id   b3fcaed6269230ac4f390db4386877ea
#
_cell.length_a   1.000
_cell.length_b   1.000
_cell.length_c   1.000
_cell.angle_alpha   90.00
_cell.angle_beta   90.00
_cell.angle_gamma   90.00
#
_symmetry.space_group_name_H-M   'P 1'
#
loop_
_entity.id
_entity.type
_entity.pdbx_description
1 polymer ?
#
loop_
_entity_poly.entity_id
_entity_poly.type
_entity_poly.pdbx_seq_one_letter_code
_entity_poly.pdbx_strand_id
1 'polypeptide(L)'
;MVLHSKMSKVMKGQWAEFTAAAWLITKGYLIYPKHQDNDPIDLVAVHRNTGRTLKIDVKSVSIRASGRRKGDRINRVPSDAQKKICVKLLYVYKDGRCDWNGKN
;
A
#
# COMPACT_ATOMS: atom_id res chain seq x y z
N MET A 1 -8.46 -21.50 3.71
CA MET A 1 -8.04 -20.14 3.28
C MET A 1 -9.23 -19.39 2.69
N VAL A 2 -9.40 -18.14 3.08
CA VAL A 2 -10.47 -17.30 2.53
C VAL A 2 -9.98 -16.66 1.23
N LEU A 3 -10.75 -16.82 0.14
CA LEU A 3 -10.43 -16.17 -1.13
C LEU A 3 -10.59 -14.65 -0.99
N HIS A 4 -9.73 -13.88 -1.67
CA HIS A 4 -9.77 -12.42 -1.62
C HIS A 4 -11.17 -11.88 -1.93
N SER A 5 -11.85 -12.42 -2.94
CA SER A 5 -13.20 -12.00 -3.33
C SER A 5 -14.26 -12.25 -2.26
N LYS A 6 -13.98 -13.14 -1.29
CA LYS A 6 -14.90 -13.47 -0.20
C LYS A 6 -14.66 -12.62 1.05
N MET A 7 -13.58 -11.83 1.07
CA MET A 7 -13.28 -10.99 2.22
C MET A 7 -14.16 -9.75 2.24
N SER A 8 -14.50 -9.28 3.45
CA SER A 8 -15.12 -7.98 3.63
C SER A 8 -14.14 -6.87 3.23
N LYS A 9 -14.65 -5.65 3.06
CA LYS A 9 -13.82 -4.48 2.75
C LYS A 9 -12.74 -4.26 3.80
N VAL A 10 -13.09 -4.41 5.09
CA VAL A 10 -12.13 -4.27 6.20
C VAL A 10 -11.05 -5.33 6.13
N MET A 11 -11.44 -6.59 5.89
CA MET A 11 -10.48 -7.69 5.75
C MET A 11 -9.52 -7.48 4.58
N LYS A 12 -10.04 -6.98 3.45
CA LYS A 12 -9.20 -6.68 2.27
C LYS A 12 -8.15 -5.63 2.60
N GLY A 13 -8.54 -4.60 3.35
CA GLY A 13 -7.62 -3.56 3.80
C GLY A 13 -6.53 -4.11 4.71
N GLN A 14 -6.90 -4.92 5.70
CA GLN A 14 -5.94 -5.55 6.61
C GLN A 14 -5.00 -6.50 5.86
N TRP A 15 -5.56 -7.31 4.97
CA TRP A 15 -4.75 -8.22 4.15
C TRP A 15 -3.72 -7.45 3.32
N ALA A 16 -4.14 -6.33 2.71
CA ALA A 16 -3.24 -5.51 1.91
C ALA A 16 -2.11 -4.93 2.76
N GLU A 17 -2.42 -4.41 3.95
CA GLU A 17 -1.40 -3.84 4.85
C GLU A 17 -0.42 -4.91 5.33
N PHE A 18 -0.89 -6.09 5.72
CA PHE A 18 0.00 -7.18 6.12
C PHE A 18 0.85 -7.69 4.96
N THR A 19 0.26 -7.77 3.77
CA THR A 19 0.99 -8.17 2.56
C THR A 19 2.09 -7.18 2.22
N ALA A 20 1.78 -5.89 2.29
CA ALA A 20 2.76 -4.81 2.08
C ALA A 20 3.89 -4.89 3.11
N ALA A 21 3.55 -5.10 4.38
CA ALA A 21 4.54 -5.22 5.45
C ALA A 21 5.47 -6.40 5.19
N ALA A 22 4.92 -7.57 4.85
CA ALA A 22 5.71 -8.76 4.55
C ALA A 22 6.65 -8.51 3.37
N TRP A 23 6.16 -7.87 2.31
CA TRP A 23 6.97 -7.55 1.15
C TRP A 23 8.13 -6.61 1.51
N LEU A 24 7.85 -5.57 2.31
CA LEU A 24 8.87 -4.62 2.75
C LEU A 24 9.93 -5.30 3.63
N ILE A 25 9.53 -6.24 4.46
CA ILE A 25 10.46 -7.02 5.28
C ILE A 25 11.45 -7.77 4.38
N THR A 26 10.97 -8.35 3.28
CA THR A 26 11.87 -9.04 2.33
C THR A 26 12.87 -8.09 1.68
N LYS A 27 12.57 -6.78 1.67
CA LYS A 27 13.47 -5.74 1.14
C LYS A 27 14.40 -5.15 2.20
N GLY A 28 14.38 -5.67 3.41
CA GLY A 28 15.27 -5.25 4.49
C GLY A 28 14.72 -4.15 5.39
N TYR A 29 13.43 -3.92 5.37
CA TYR A 29 12.80 -2.88 6.20
C TYR A 29 12.28 -3.43 7.52
N LEU A 30 12.41 -2.63 8.56
CA LEU A 30 11.70 -2.79 9.83
C LEU A 30 10.38 -2.05 9.70
N ILE A 31 9.29 -2.65 10.18
CA ILE A 31 7.94 -2.12 9.95
C ILE A 31 7.33 -1.63 11.26
N TYR A 32 6.77 -0.42 11.19
CA TYR A 32 6.07 0.20 12.31
C TYR A 32 4.66 0.56 11.84
N PRO A 33 3.61 -0.12 12.36
CA PRO A 33 2.24 0.16 11.96
C PRO A 33 1.76 1.50 12.53
N LYS A 34 0.71 2.04 11.93
CA LYS A 34 0.08 3.26 12.43
C LYS A 34 -0.50 3.04 13.81
N HIS A 35 -0.59 4.11 14.59
CA HIS A 35 -1.14 4.11 15.94
C HIS A 35 -2.57 4.64 16.00
N GLN A 36 -2.98 5.48 15.04
CA GLN A 36 -4.29 6.14 15.00
C GLN A 36 -5.03 5.81 13.72
N ASP A 37 -6.35 5.63 13.79
CA ASP A 37 -7.16 5.25 12.64
C ASP A 37 -7.20 6.29 11.52
N ASN A 38 -7.15 7.58 11.88
CA ASN A 38 -7.21 8.68 10.92
C ASN A 38 -5.82 9.15 10.46
N ASP A 39 -4.79 8.36 10.73
CA ASP A 39 -3.44 8.69 10.34
C ASP A 39 -3.32 8.60 8.80
N PRO A 40 -2.76 9.60 8.11
CA PRO A 40 -2.52 9.53 6.68
C PRO A 40 -1.43 8.52 6.29
N ILE A 41 -0.75 7.95 7.28
CA ILE A 41 0.29 6.94 7.10
C ILE A 41 -0.25 5.61 7.61
N ASP A 42 -0.20 4.56 6.77
CA ASP A 42 -0.56 3.21 7.20
C ASP A 42 0.62 2.49 7.86
N LEU A 43 1.81 2.65 7.29
CA LEU A 43 3.03 2.00 7.76
C LEU A 43 4.20 2.96 7.68
N VAL A 44 5.12 2.82 8.63
CA VAL A 44 6.45 3.43 8.52
C VAL A 44 7.46 2.29 8.37
N ALA A 45 8.30 2.39 7.34
CA ALA A 45 9.33 1.39 7.06
C ALA A 45 10.71 2.04 7.19
N VAL A 46 11.57 1.43 8.00
CA VAL A 46 12.94 1.92 8.19
C VAL A 46 13.90 0.85 7.71
N HIS A 47 14.74 1.18 6.73
CA HIS A 47 15.71 0.22 6.22
C HIS A 47 16.77 -0.07 7.29
N ARG A 48 16.94 -1.35 7.60
CA ARG A 48 17.77 -1.79 8.73
C ARG A 48 19.25 -1.45 8.57
N ASN A 49 19.74 -1.33 7.34
CA ASN A 49 21.15 -1.08 7.08
C ASN A 49 21.46 0.39 6.81
N THR A 50 20.56 1.10 6.14
CA THR A 50 20.79 2.49 5.71
C THR A 50 20.08 3.52 6.57
N GLY A 51 19.08 3.10 7.35
CA GLY A 51 18.22 4.02 8.10
C GLY A 51 17.21 4.79 7.25
N ARG A 52 17.15 4.52 5.94
CA ARG A 52 16.17 5.18 5.07
C ARG A 52 14.77 4.91 5.59
N THR A 53 13.99 5.98 5.74
CA THR A 53 12.62 5.90 6.27
C THR A 53 11.61 6.21 5.18
N LEU A 54 10.59 5.35 5.07
CA LEU A 54 9.48 5.53 4.14
C LEU A 54 8.19 5.61 4.94
N LYS A 55 7.36 6.61 4.62
CA LYS A 55 6.00 6.76 5.15
C LYS A 55 5.06 6.28 4.05
N ILE A 56 4.24 5.29 4.34
CA ILE A 56 3.54 4.52 3.31
C ILE A 56 2.04 4.49 3.57
N ASP A 57 1.26 4.77 2.52
CA ASP A 57 -0.17 4.50 2.46
C ASP A 57 -0.37 3.32 1.53
N VAL A 58 -0.98 2.26 2.04
CA VAL A 58 -1.20 1.02 1.30
C VAL A 58 -2.55 1.08 0.60
N LYS A 59 -2.56 0.80 -0.70
CA LYS A 59 -3.77 0.80 -1.52
C LYS A 59 -3.94 -0.54 -2.22
N SER A 60 -5.13 -1.14 -2.11
CA SER A 60 -5.48 -2.27 -2.96
C SER A 60 -5.64 -1.79 -4.39
N VAL A 61 -5.17 -2.59 -5.34
CA VAL A 61 -5.27 -2.24 -6.75
C VAL A 61 -6.73 -2.33 -7.21
N SER A 62 -7.18 -1.27 -7.87
CA SER A 62 -8.47 -1.24 -8.60
C SER A 62 -8.17 -1.23 -10.10
N ILE A 63 -8.93 -2.02 -10.84
CA ILE A 63 -8.78 -2.15 -12.29
C ILE A 63 -9.99 -1.52 -12.97
N ARG A 64 -9.75 -0.78 -14.05
CA ARG A 64 -10.83 -0.17 -14.82
C ARG A 64 -11.71 -1.25 -15.44
N ALA A 65 -13.03 -1.14 -15.21
CA ALA A 65 -13.98 -2.15 -15.65
C ALA A 65 -14.50 -1.87 -17.06
N SER A 66 -14.36 -0.65 -17.56
CA SER A 66 -14.94 -0.26 -18.85
C SER A 66 -14.16 0.91 -19.47
N GLY A 67 -14.51 1.24 -20.69
CA GLY A 67 -13.91 2.36 -21.39
C GLY A 67 -12.63 1.99 -22.14
N ARG A 68 -11.97 3.01 -22.68
CA ARG A 68 -10.77 2.86 -23.50
C ARG A 68 -9.60 2.22 -22.71
N ARG A 69 -9.56 2.43 -21.39
CA ARG A 69 -8.50 1.96 -20.53
C ARG A 69 -8.92 0.76 -19.67
N LYS A 70 -9.91 0.01 -20.15
CA LYS A 70 -10.36 -1.22 -19.48
C LYS A 70 -9.17 -2.16 -19.24
N GLY A 71 -9.06 -2.68 -18.04
CA GLY A 71 -7.96 -3.56 -17.64
C GLY A 71 -6.76 -2.82 -17.04
N ASP A 72 -6.68 -1.50 -17.20
CA ASP A 72 -5.60 -0.71 -16.61
C ASP A 72 -5.84 -0.49 -15.11
N ARG A 73 -4.73 -0.40 -14.38
CA ARG A 73 -4.78 -0.05 -12.96
C ARG A 73 -5.28 1.39 -12.81
N ILE A 74 -6.21 1.59 -11.88
CA ILE A 74 -6.63 2.93 -11.49
C ILE A 74 -5.57 3.49 -10.55
N ASN A 75 -4.82 4.51 -11.02
CA ASN A 75 -3.80 5.15 -10.21
C ASN A 75 -4.44 6.12 -9.21
N ARG A 76 -3.95 6.11 -7.98
CA ARG A 76 -4.41 7.00 -6.92
C ARG A 76 -3.46 8.19 -6.80
N VAL A 77 -3.98 9.27 -6.25
CA VAL A 77 -3.19 10.48 -6.00
C VAL A 77 -3.12 10.69 -4.49
N PRO A 78 -1.94 10.95 -3.92
CA PRO A 78 -1.86 11.26 -2.50
C PRO A 78 -2.69 12.49 -2.16
N SER A 79 -3.29 12.50 -0.98
CA SER A 79 -4.00 13.67 -0.46
C SER A 79 -3.01 14.81 -0.20
N ASP A 80 -3.52 16.04 -0.02
CA ASP A 80 -2.67 17.19 0.30
C ASP A 80 -1.90 16.96 1.61
N ALA A 81 -2.56 16.39 2.61
CA ALA A 81 -1.92 16.06 3.88
C ALA A 81 -0.78 15.06 3.67
N GLN A 82 -0.99 14.05 2.82
CA GLN A 82 0.04 13.04 2.51
C GLN A 82 1.20 13.65 1.74
N LYS A 83 0.93 14.56 0.79
CA LYS A 83 1.97 15.25 0.03
C LYS A 83 2.86 16.08 0.94
N LYS A 84 2.28 16.77 1.92
CA LYS A 84 3.03 17.62 2.86
C LYS A 84 4.06 16.84 3.66
N ILE A 85 3.76 15.61 4.02
CA ILE A 85 4.67 14.78 4.82
C ILE A 85 5.35 13.69 4.00
N CYS A 86 5.29 13.80 2.68
CA CYS A 86 5.99 12.91 1.73
C CYS A 86 5.60 11.43 1.87
N VAL A 87 4.30 11.16 1.99
CA VAL A 87 3.78 9.78 2.01
C VAL A 87 3.84 9.19 0.61
N LYS A 88 4.32 7.96 0.51
CA LYS A 88 4.33 7.19 -0.74
C LYS A 88 3.17 6.22 -0.76
N LEU A 89 2.56 6.02 -1.91
CA LEU A 89 1.51 5.03 -2.10
C LEU A 89 2.14 3.72 -2.55
N LEU A 90 1.78 2.63 -1.87
CA LEU A 90 2.20 1.28 -2.23
C LEU A 90 0.96 0.48 -2.62
N TYR A 91 0.92 0.01 -3.85
CA TYR A 91 -0.18 -0.80 -4.36
C TYR A 91 0.04 -2.27 -4.03
N VAL A 92 -1.04 -2.93 -3.61
CA VAL A 92 -1.06 -4.38 -3.39
C VAL A 92 -2.08 -5.00 -4.33
N TYR A 93 -1.62 -5.89 -5.19
CA TYR A 93 -2.45 -6.63 -6.13
C TYR A 93 -3.10 -7.83 -5.45
N LYS A 94 -4.20 -8.33 -6.03
CA LYS A 94 -4.93 -9.48 -5.48
C LYS A 94 -4.09 -10.74 -5.35
N ASP A 95 -3.04 -10.87 -6.18
CA ASP A 95 -2.11 -12.00 -6.15
C ASP A 95 -0.96 -11.80 -5.14
N GLY A 96 -0.95 -10.70 -4.42
CA GLY A 96 0.07 -10.40 -3.43
C GLY A 96 1.26 -9.61 -3.93
N ARG A 97 1.32 -9.29 -5.23
CA ARG A 97 2.39 -8.41 -5.73
C ARG A 97 2.24 -7.01 -5.17
N CYS A 98 3.35 -6.35 -4.97
CA CYS A 98 3.38 -4.96 -4.52
C CYS A 98 4.13 -4.09 -5.53
N ASP A 99 3.66 -2.85 -5.70
CA ASP A 99 4.25 -1.92 -6.65
C ASP A 99 4.07 -0.48 -6.15
N TRP A 100 5.10 0.34 -6.31
CA TRP A 100 5.03 1.74 -5.92
C TRP A 100 4.19 2.54 -6.91
N ASN A 101 3.55 3.59 -6.38
CA ASN A 101 2.83 4.54 -7.23
C ASN A 101 3.82 5.47 -7.92
N GLY A 102 3.71 5.55 -9.24
CA GLY A 102 4.53 6.44 -10.03
C GLY A 102 5.99 5.99 -10.11
N LYS A 103 6.86 6.95 -10.42
CA LYS A 103 8.30 6.72 -10.52
C LYS A 103 8.96 6.99 -9.17
N ASN A 104 9.78 6.08 -8.77
CA ASN A 104 10.54 6.21 -7.53
C ASN A 104 12.04 6.32 -7.85
#